data_d00ec04a3ff8ec54d4fddb8ac4f57e32
#
_entry.id   d00ec04a3ff8ec54d4fddb8ac4f57e32
#
_cell.length_a   1.000
_cell.length_b   1.000
_cell.length_c   1.000
_cell.angle_alpha   90.00
_cell.angle_beta   90.00
_cell.angle_gamma   90.00
#
_symmetry.space_group_name_H-M   'P 1'
#
loop_
_entity.id
_entity.type
_entity.pdbx_description
1 polymer ?
#
loop_
_entity_poly.entity_id
_entity_poly.type
_entity_poly.pdbx_seq_one_letter_code
_entity_poly.pdbx_strand_id
1 'polypeptide(L)'
;MISVYYNQKYGFLIVPNAIERFMGCYISIEPTIEIMAEETIDKIGCAIRKGIKIAESSPKVDESQLNNFWKQTKYKSFPTFSKNYQRIDLKQNGDELEIRRWERNNSCLLYTSPSPRDRS
;
A
#
# COMPACT_ATOMS: atom_id res chain seq x y z
N MET A 1 6.72 4.91 0.23
CA MET A 1 6.35 3.49 0.40
C MET A 1 5.06 3.20 -0.34
N ILE A 2 4.94 2.03 -0.90
CA ILE A 2 3.70 1.59 -1.51
C ILE A 2 3.25 0.29 -0.86
N SER A 3 1.94 0.05 -0.91
CA SER A 3 1.37 -1.22 -0.50
C SER A 3 0.82 -1.91 -1.74
N VAL A 4 1.13 -3.18 -1.89
CA VAL A 4 0.63 -3.97 -3.01
C VAL A 4 -0.31 -5.02 -2.44
N TYR A 5 -1.57 -4.95 -2.84
CA TYR A 5 -2.58 -5.91 -2.43
C TYR A 5 -2.88 -6.83 -3.60
N TYR A 6 -2.97 -8.11 -3.33
CA TYR A 6 -3.22 -9.09 -4.37
C TYR A 6 -4.38 -10.00 -4.02
N ASN A 7 -5.25 -10.22 -4.99
CA ASN A 7 -6.33 -11.19 -4.92
C ASN A 7 -6.34 -11.98 -6.20
N GLN A 8 -6.38 -13.29 -6.07
CA GLN A 8 -6.28 -14.16 -7.23
C GLN A 8 -7.39 -13.90 -8.27
N LYS A 9 -8.55 -13.48 -7.82
CA LYS A 9 -9.68 -13.22 -8.70
C LYS A 9 -9.67 -11.79 -9.25
N TYR A 10 -9.34 -10.82 -8.41
CA TYR A 10 -9.49 -9.41 -8.78
C TYR A 10 -8.20 -8.73 -9.19
N GLY A 11 -7.06 -9.36 -8.94
CA GLY A 11 -5.78 -8.82 -9.37
C GLY A 11 -5.06 -8.02 -8.31
N PHE A 12 -4.37 -6.97 -8.75
CA PHE A 12 -3.49 -6.19 -7.88
C PHE A 12 -4.02 -4.79 -7.67
N LEU A 13 -3.83 -4.28 -6.47
CA LEU A 13 -4.03 -2.86 -6.17
C LEU A 13 -2.72 -2.33 -5.65
N ILE A 14 -2.20 -1.30 -6.29
CA ILE A 14 -0.96 -0.67 -5.88
C ILE A 14 -1.33 0.67 -5.29
N VAL A 15 -1.07 0.83 -4.00
CA VAL A 15 -1.55 1.97 -3.22
C VAL A 15 -0.35 2.73 -2.69
N PRO A 16 -0.11 3.95 -3.17
CA PRO A 16 0.95 4.79 -2.61
C PRO A 16 0.62 5.19 -1.19
N ASN A 17 1.65 5.30 -0.35
CA ASN A 17 1.51 5.75 1.03
C ASN A 17 2.44 6.93 1.27
N ALA A 18 1.96 7.88 2.05
CA ALA A 18 2.76 9.03 2.45
C ALA A 18 2.65 9.21 3.95
N ILE A 19 3.57 9.97 4.51
CA ILE A 19 3.59 10.22 5.95
C ILE A 19 2.60 11.34 6.27
N GLU A 20 1.68 11.07 7.19
CA GLU A 20 0.75 12.07 7.67
C GLU A 20 1.50 13.01 8.60
N ARG A 21 1.30 14.31 8.40
CA ARG A 21 2.20 15.32 8.98
C ARG A 21 2.12 15.46 10.50
N PHE A 22 0.99 15.15 11.10
CA PHE A 22 0.85 15.33 12.55
C PHE A 22 1.22 14.09 13.34
N MET A 23 0.84 12.92 12.86
CA MET A 23 1.10 11.68 13.58
C MET A 23 2.36 10.96 13.13
N GLY A 24 2.89 11.32 11.98
CA GLY A 24 4.10 10.71 11.46
C GLY A 24 3.92 9.30 10.95
N CYS A 25 2.70 8.88 10.72
CA CYS A 25 2.39 7.53 10.27
C CYS A 25 2.05 7.52 8.81
N TYR A 26 2.29 6.38 8.15
CA TYR A 26 1.93 6.24 6.74
C TYR A 26 0.44 6.09 6.57
N ILE A 27 -0.12 6.84 5.63
CA ILE A 27 -1.50 6.67 5.21
C ILE A 27 -1.54 6.49 3.71
N SER A 28 -2.57 5.82 3.23
CA SER A 28 -2.76 5.61 1.79
C SER A 28 -3.21 6.89 1.13
N ILE A 29 -2.64 7.19 -0.04
CA ILE A 29 -3.01 8.38 -0.80
C ILE A 29 -3.38 7.99 -2.22
N GLU A 30 -4.05 8.89 -2.93
CA GLU A 30 -4.40 8.65 -4.33
C GLU A 30 -3.21 8.92 -5.23
N PRO A 31 -3.18 8.30 -6.40
CA PRO A 31 -4.17 7.38 -6.95
C PRO A 31 -3.88 5.93 -6.59
N THR A 32 -4.90 5.09 -6.68
CA THR A 32 -4.75 3.65 -6.58
C THR A 32 -4.62 3.10 -8.00
N ILE A 33 -3.63 2.26 -8.22
CA ILE A 33 -3.41 1.65 -9.54
C ILE A 33 -3.94 0.22 -9.50
N GLU A 34 -4.86 -0.07 -10.39
CA GLU A 34 -5.46 -1.41 -10.48
C GLU A 34 -4.85 -2.17 -11.65
N ILE A 35 -4.50 -3.42 -11.41
CA ILE A 35 -3.91 -4.30 -12.42
C ILE A 35 -4.66 -5.63 -12.37
N MET A 36 -5.06 -6.12 -13.51
CA MET A 36 -5.76 -7.41 -13.57
C MET A 36 -4.83 -8.56 -13.23
N ALA A 37 -5.41 -9.65 -12.73
CA ALA A 37 -4.61 -10.78 -12.26
C ALA A 37 -3.77 -11.42 -13.36
N GLU A 38 -4.24 -11.37 -14.60
CA GLU A 38 -3.55 -12.01 -15.70
C GLU A 38 -2.60 -11.09 -16.47
N GLU A 39 -2.34 -9.90 -15.96
CA GLU A 39 -1.41 -8.99 -16.63
C GLU A 39 0.02 -9.50 -16.58
N THR A 40 0.83 -8.99 -17.49
CA THR A 40 2.22 -9.41 -17.58
C THR A 40 3.06 -8.86 -16.45
N ILE A 41 4.17 -9.52 -16.18
CA ILE A 41 5.11 -9.07 -15.16
C ILE A 41 5.64 -7.68 -15.49
N ASP A 42 5.83 -7.38 -16.75
CA ASP A 42 6.33 -6.05 -17.16
C ASP A 42 5.36 -4.94 -16.78
N LYS A 43 4.07 -5.17 -16.98
CA LYS A 43 3.06 -4.18 -16.63
C LYS A 43 2.95 -4.00 -15.12
N ILE A 44 3.05 -5.10 -14.40
CA ILE A 44 3.03 -5.04 -12.93
C ILE A 44 4.23 -4.26 -12.43
N GLY A 45 5.41 -4.52 -12.99
CA GLY A 45 6.62 -3.79 -12.61
C GLY A 45 6.54 -2.32 -12.92
N CYS A 46 5.97 -1.94 -14.06
CA CYS A 46 5.78 -0.54 -14.40
C CYS A 46 4.84 0.15 -13.42
N ALA A 47 3.77 -0.52 -13.04
CA ALA A 47 2.81 0.03 -12.09
C ALA A 47 3.45 0.22 -10.72
N ILE A 48 4.28 -0.72 -10.30
CA ILE A 48 4.99 -0.60 -9.02
C ILE A 48 5.92 0.60 -9.04
N ARG A 49 6.69 0.77 -10.11
CA ARG A 49 7.60 1.91 -10.23
C ARG A 49 6.83 3.23 -10.23
N LYS A 50 5.69 3.26 -10.90
CA LYS A 50 4.84 4.45 -10.92
C LYS A 50 4.32 4.77 -9.52
N GLY A 51 3.90 3.76 -8.79
CA GLY A 51 3.43 3.95 -7.42
C GLY A 51 4.52 4.48 -6.52
N ILE A 52 5.74 3.97 -6.65
CA ILE A 52 6.88 4.44 -5.86
C ILE A 52 7.14 5.92 -6.15
N LYS A 53 7.11 6.31 -7.42
CA LYS A 53 7.30 7.70 -7.80
C LYS A 53 6.25 8.61 -7.18
N ILE A 54 5.01 8.20 -7.21
CA ILE A 54 3.92 8.97 -6.62
C ILE A 54 4.15 9.14 -5.12
N ALA A 55 4.53 8.07 -4.44
CA ALA A 55 4.78 8.13 -3.01
C ALA A 55 5.94 9.04 -2.67
N GLU A 56 7.01 9.00 -3.47
CA GLU A 56 8.18 9.82 -3.23
C GLU A 56 7.93 11.30 -3.47
N SER A 57 6.98 11.63 -4.34
CA SER A 57 6.68 13.02 -4.61
C SER A 57 5.69 13.62 -3.61
N SER A 58 5.26 12.84 -2.62
CA SER A 58 4.32 13.30 -1.60
C SER A 58 4.91 13.04 -0.22
N PRO A 59 5.92 13.81 0.20
CA PRO A 59 6.66 13.47 1.43
C PRO A 59 5.84 13.59 2.70
N LYS A 60 4.96 14.58 2.79
CA LYS A 60 4.08 14.74 3.96
C LYS A 60 2.71 15.22 3.51
N VAL A 61 1.69 14.63 4.08
CA VAL A 61 0.31 14.92 3.66
C VAL A 61 -0.57 15.12 4.89
N ASP A 62 -1.74 15.71 4.66
CA ASP A 62 -2.77 15.83 5.68
C ASP A 62 -3.62 14.58 5.74
N GLU A 63 -4.22 14.35 6.89
CA GLU A 63 -5.13 13.22 7.01
C GLU A 63 -6.33 13.35 6.06
N SER A 64 -6.65 14.56 5.62
CA SER A 64 -7.71 14.76 4.64
C SER A 64 -7.40 14.11 3.29
N GLN A 65 -6.14 13.77 3.04
CA GLN A 65 -5.73 13.12 1.80
C GLN A 65 -5.77 11.61 1.89
N LEU A 66 -6.26 11.07 3.00
CA LEU A 66 -6.40 9.63 3.16
C LEU A 66 -7.28 9.05 2.08
N ASN A 67 -6.77 8.03 1.40
CA ASN A 67 -7.47 7.35 0.33
C ASN A 67 -8.08 6.07 0.87
N ASN A 68 -9.40 6.03 0.95
CA ASN A 68 -10.12 4.82 1.35
C ASN A 68 -10.30 3.92 0.14
N PHE A 69 -9.20 3.42 -0.39
CA PHE A 69 -9.18 2.72 -1.67
C PHE A 69 -10.02 1.45 -1.71
N TRP A 70 -10.24 0.82 -0.57
CA TRP A 70 -11.07 -0.39 -0.53
C TRP A 70 -12.51 -0.13 -0.93
N LYS A 71 -12.95 1.12 -0.90
CA LYS A 71 -14.31 1.46 -1.32
C LYS A 71 -14.50 1.30 -2.81
N GLN A 72 -13.42 1.20 -3.57
CA GLN A 72 -13.50 0.94 -5.01
C GLN A 72 -13.69 -0.54 -5.31
N THR A 73 -13.57 -1.38 -4.30
CA THR A 73 -13.79 -2.82 -4.44
C THR A 73 -15.19 -3.15 -3.96
N LYS A 74 -15.53 -4.43 -4.03
CA LYS A 74 -16.83 -4.86 -3.53
C LYS A 74 -16.92 -4.89 -2.02
N TYR A 75 -15.79 -4.71 -1.33
CA TYR A 75 -15.75 -4.80 0.11
C TYR A 75 -16.06 -3.45 0.74
N LYS A 76 -16.86 -3.46 1.81
CA LYS A 76 -17.37 -2.23 2.41
C LYS A 76 -16.55 -1.73 3.57
N SER A 77 -15.60 -2.51 4.06
CA SER A 77 -14.75 -2.09 5.16
C SER A 77 -13.35 -2.61 4.93
N PHE A 78 -12.39 -1.93 5.54
CA PHE A 78 -10.99 -2.32 5.40
C PHE A 78 -10.73 -3.71 6.00
N PRO A 79 -11.27 -4.07 7.19
CA PRO A 79 -11.03 -5.41 7.71
C PRO A 79 -11.52 -6.52 6.79
N THR A 80 -12.68 -6.34 6.17
CA THR A 80 -13.19 -7.34 5.24
C THR A 80 -12.33 -7.41 3.99
N PHE A 81 -11.94 -6.26 3.45
CA PHE A 81 -11.05 -6.18 2.31
C PHE A 81 -9.71 -6.89 2.62
N SER A 82 -9.15 -6.58 3.77
CA SER A 82 -7.85 -7.10 4.17
C SER A 82 -7.85 -8.62 4.32
N LYS A 83 -8.97 -9.22 4.73
CA LYS A 83 -9.07 -10.66 4.84
C LYS A 83 -9.03 -11.37 3.49
N ASN A 84 -9.38 -10.66 2.43
CA ASN A 84 -9.51 -11.25 1.10
C ASN A 84 -8.34 -10.91 0.19
N TYR A 85 -7.39 -10.13 0.65
CA TYR A 85 -6.22 -9.76 -0.14
C TYR A 85 -4.95 -10.07 0.64
N GLN A 86 -3.93 -10.47 -0.10
CA GLN A 86 -2.58 -10.55 0.47
C GLN A 86 -1.92 -9.20 0.29
N ARG A 87 -1.04 -8.84 1.22
CA ARG A 87 -0.41 -7.53 1.17
C ARG A 87 1.08 -7.62 1.43
N ILE A 88 1.84 -6.89 0.63
CA ILE A 88 3.25 -6.61 0.92
C ILE A 88 3.47 -5.12 0.78
N ASP A 89 4.43 -4.61 1.52
CA ASP A 89 4.82 -3.21 1.44
C ASP A 89 6.20 -3.13 0.78
N LEU A 90 6.37 -2.15 -0.09
CA LEU A 90 7.62 -1.93 -0.78
C LEU A 90 8.10 -0.52 -0.50
N LYS A 91 9.37 -0.40 -0.13
CA LYS A 91 9.97 0.89 0.17
C LYS A 91 11.30 1.00 -0.57
N GLN A 92 11.47 2.11 -1.27
CA GLN A 92 12.71 2.37 -1.99
C GLN A 92 13.69 3.08 -1.06
N ASN A 93 14.87 2.49 -0.89
CA ASN A 93 15.93 3.06 -0.09
C ASN A 93 17.17 3.20 -0.97
N GLY A 94 17.34 4.37 -1.58
CA GLY A 94 18.44 4.54 -2.52
C GLY A 94 18.25 3.61 -3.71
N ASP A 95 19.24 2.74 -3.93
CA ASP A 95 19.18 1.77 -5.02
C ASP A 95 18.52 0.47 -4.63
N GLU A 96 18.13 0.34 -3.37
CA GLU A 96 17.58 -0.91 -2.88
C GLU A 96 16.08 -0.81 -2.70
N LEU A 97 15.40 -1.91 -2.99
CA LEU A 97 13.97 -2.01 -2.78
C LEU A 97 13.73 -2.93 -1.61
N GLU A 98 13.21 -2.38 -0.52
CA GLU A 98 12.92 -3.14 0.68
C GLU A 98 11.51 -3.71 0.60
N ILE A 99 11.37 -5.01 0.80
CA ILE A 99 10.08 -5.69 0.75
C ILE A 99 9.71 -6.10 2.15
N ARG A 100 8.54 -5.68 2.62
CA ARG A 100 8.07 -6.02 3.95
C ARG A 100 6.73 -6.72 3.85
N ARG A 101 6.62 -7.82 4.56
CA ARG A 101 5.35 -8.50 4.68
C ARG A 101 4.53 -7.80 5.75
N TRP A 102 3.30 -7.46 5.43
CA TRP A 102 2.45 -6.77 6.38
C TRP A 102 1.88 -7.74 7.41
N GLU A 103 1.86 -7.29 8.67
CA GLU A 103 1.23 -8.02 9.75
C GLU A 103 0.21 -7.13 10.42
N ARG A 104 -0.79 -7.75 11.01
CA ARG A 104 -1.94 -7.00 11.49
C ARG A 104 -1.78 -6.32 12.82
N ASN A 105 -0.74 -6.59 13.55
CA ASN A 105 -0.59 -6.03 14.86
C ASN A 105 0.03 -4.65 14.79
N ASN A 106 -0.67 -3.69 14.32
CA ASN A 106 -0.10 -2.39 14.17
C ASN A 106 -0.48 -1.48 15.31
N SER A 107 0.36 -0.56 15.61
CA SER A 107 0.11 0.43 16.63
C SER A 107 -0.55 1.66 16.07
N CYS A 108 -0.59 1.81 14.78
CA CYS A 108 -1.23 2.94 14.15
C CYS A 108 -2.53 2.47 13.54
N LEU A 109 -3.62 3.04 13.98
CA LEU A 109 -4.94 2.52 13.64
C LEU A 109 -5.34 2.73 12.20
N LEU A 110 -4.80 3.76 11.56
CA LEU A 110 -5.24 4.12 10.24
C LEU A 110 -4.45 3.48 9.14
N TYR A 111 -3.37 2.77 9.50
CA TYR A 111 -2.57 2.21 8.49
C TYR A 111 -1.71 1.21 9.11
N THR A 112 -0.98 0.60 8.31
CA THR A 112 -0.22 -0.50 8.71
C THR A 112 1.17 -0.10 8.94
N SER A 113 1.72 -0.62 9.98
CA SER A 113 3.11 -0.48 10.23
C SER A 113 3.66 -1.88 10.29
N PRO A 114 4.53 -2.25 9.40
CA PRO A 114 5.10 -3.58 9.47
C PRO A 114 5.84 -3.72 10.77
N SER A 115 5.70 -4.86 11.37
CA SER A 115 6.39 -5.12 12.58
C SER A 115 7.84 -5.37 12.30
N PRO A 116 8.68 -4.59 12.80
CA PRO A 116 10.08 -4.86 12.60
C PRO A 116 10.53 -5.97 13.45
N ARG A 117 10.11 -6.24 14.16
CA ARG A 117 10.44 -6.98 14.95
C ARG A 117 10.23 -8.07 15.18
N ASP A 118 10.06 -7.70 14.95
CA ASP A 118 9.79 -8.39 15.11
C ASP A 118 9.87 -9.30 15.17
N ARG A 119 9.94 -9.49 15.40
CA ARG A 119 9.99 -10.14 15.51
C ARG A 119 10.33 -10.97 15.15
N SER A 120 10.80 -10.76 15.05
CA SER A 120 11.03 -11.36 14.70
C SER A 120 11.05 -11.70 14.32
#